data_8aaf17875bbeefa0d159feb073e2d8e6
#
_entry.id   8aaf17875bbeefa0d159feb073e2d8e6
#
_cell.length_a   1.000
_cell.length_b   1.000
_cell.length_c   1.000
_cell.angle_alpha   90.00
_cell.angle_beta   90.00
_cell.angle_gamma   90.00
#
_symmetry.space_group_name_H-M   'P 1'
#
loop_
_entity.id
_entity.type
_entity.pdbx_description
1 polymer ?
#
loop_
_entity_poly.entity_id
_entity_poly.type
_entity_poly.pdbx_seq_one_letter_code
_entity_poly.pdbx_strand_id
1 'polypeptide(L)'
;NGQPMNADKRTWLPASAAALGLPQAAGHRVDLPDGLSVIAQPAAAESLPQPDGSLSLAVVLDRSRCMVRDDKFVQEALAQVDAWGNNVDVYLTSSEFRGEAPVVVPLADILGQEIVYYGGQNAGDLLLQFEDLYAGQQYDAVLVITDGSGFGLSFDGRAPTTPSAPLWMIHVDGQFPLGYDDATLEAIQASGGGSAASVDEALARQTFIQSSQTEGVTVDVADGYTWSVMPTETADTLSVTLESHAATDDFAALAGRRLILAEMQKQQGSLSDLAVLDGLHAIATEQGIVTPYSSMIVLVEERQQQMLDNLEDDPDRFEREFEAVGETNQSPMVTGVPEPEEWLLMALAVVMLAWYTRKHGRDAGLRKIWRGT
;
A
#
# COMPACT_ATOMS: atom_id res chain seq x y z
N ASN A 1 -1.19 -23.74 -4.60
CA ASN A 1 -1.38 -23.97 -6.04
C ASN A 1 -0.27 -24.85 -6.67
N GLY A 2 0.86 -25.15 -5.98
CA GLY A 2 1.94 -25.98 -6.48
C GLY A 2 2.68 -25.45 -7.74
N GLN A 3 2.30 -24.27 -8.23
CA GLN A 3 3.02 -23.60 -9.31
C GLN A 3 4.11 -22.72 -8.72
N PRO A 4 5.39 -22.93 -9.10
CA PRO A 4 6.47 -22.08 -8.63
C PRO A 4 6.27 -20.67 -9.15
N MET A 5 6.12 -19.70 -8.26
CA MET A 5 6.13 -18.29 -8.61
C MET A 5 7.58 -17.82 -8.81
N ASN A 6 7.81 -17.02 -9.83
CA ASN A 6 9.12 -16.39 -10.01
C ASN A 6 9.24 -15.22 -9.02
N ALA A 7 10.11 -15.36 -8.02
CA ALA A 7 10.34 -14.35 -7.00
C ALA A 7 10.81 -12.99 -7.56
N ASP A 8 11.39 -12.99 -8.77
CA ASP A 8 11.88 -11.78 -9.43
C ASP A 8 10.78 -11.04 -10.23
N LYS A 9 9.57 -11.59 -10.28
CA LYS A 9 8.44 -10.99 -11.00
C LYS A 9 7.28 -10.72 -10.08
N ARG A 10 6.81 -9.50 -10.09
CA ARG A 10 5.49 -9.19 -9.54
C ARG A 10 4.44 -9.90 -10.39
N THR A 11 3.48 -10.52 -9.73
CA THR A 11 2.41 -11.26 -10.41
C THR A 11 1.07 -10.84 -9.79
N TRP A 12 0.18 -10.31 -10.61
CA TRP A 12 -1.18 -10.05 -10.18
C TRP A 12 -1.92 -11.38 -10.05
N LEU A 13 -2.48 -11.64 -8.88
CA LEU A 13 -3.30 -12.82 -8.63
C LEU A 13 -4.77 -12.40 -8.69
N PRO A 14 -5.53 -12.89 -9.69
CA PRO A 14 -6.95 -12.58 -9.77
C PRO A 14 -7.72 -13.12 -8.58
N ALA A 15 -8.86 -12.51 -8.27
CA ALA A 15 -9.72 -12.91 -7.17
C ALA A 15 -10.26 -14.35 -7.30
N SER A 16 -10.40 -14.84 -8.52
CA SER A 16 -10.93 -16.18 -8.80
C SER A 16 -9.82 -17.19 -9.12
N ALA A 17 -9.82 -18.34 -8.44
CA ALA A 17 -8.89 -19.44 -8.71
C ALA A 17 -9.04 -19.99 -10.14
N ALA A 18 -10.23 -19.92 -10.74
CA ALA A 18 -10.45 -20.39 -12.11
C ALA A 18 -9.72 -19.53 -13.15
N ALA A 19 -9.60 -18.24 -12.92
CA ALA A 19 -8.82 -17.35 -13.77
C ALA A 19 -7.31 -17.66 -13.76
N LEU A 20 -6.83 -18.37 -12.72
CA LEU A 20 -5.45 -18.84 -12.62
C LEU A 20 -5.21 -20.16 -13.37
N GLY A 21 -6.25 -20.79 -13.96
CA GLY A 21 -6.13 -22.08 -14.65
C GLY A 21 -5.68 -23.23 -13.74
N LEU A 22 -5.93 -23.12 -12.43
CA LEU A 22 -5.49 -24.10 -11.45
C LEU A 22 -6.48 -25.24 -11.32
N PRO A 23 -6.02 -26.48 -11.14
CA PRO A 23 -6.88 -27.57 -10.71
C PRO A 23 -7.49 -27.22 -9.35
N GLN A 24 -8.61 -27.87 -9.00
CA GLN A 24 -9.23 -27.65 -7.69
C GLN A 24 -8.19 -27.75 -6.58
N ALA A 25 -7.82 -26.61 -6.00
CA ALA A 25 -6.95 -26.57 -4.85
C ALA A 25 -7.74 -27.02 -3.60
N ALA A 26 -7.04 -27.57 -2.62
CA ALA A 26 -7.64 -27.86 -1.32
C ALA A 26 -8.00 -26.55 -0.60
N GLY A 27 -9.01 -26.58 0.25
CA GLY A 27 -9.21 -25.54 1.23
C GLY A 27 -8.24 -25.71 2.39
N HIS A 28 -7.91 -24.62 3.07
CA HIS A 28 -6.93 -24.58 4.16
C HIS A 28 -7.56 -24.00 5.42
N ARG A 29 -7.09 -24.43 6.59
CA ARG A 29 -7.52 -23.94 7.90
C ARG A 29 -6.31 -23.76 8.80
N VAL A 30 -6.29 -22.64 9.54
CA VAL A 30 -5.41 -22.40 10.68
C VAL A 30 -6.27 -22.02 11.87
N ASP A 31 -6.04 -22.67 13.00
CA ASP A 31 -6.62 -22.29 14.27
C ASP A 31 -5.61 -21.42 15.04
N LEU A 32 -6.05 -20.24 15.44
CA LEU A 32 -5.24 -19.25 16.15
C LEU A 32 -5.47 -19.34 17.67
N PRO A 33 -4.50 -18.89 18.50
CA PRO A 33 -4.56 -19.04 19.96
C PRO A 33 -5.80 -18.43 20.63
N ASP A 34 -6.35 -17.36 20.04
CA ASP A 34 -7.49 -16.59 20.60
C ASP A 34 -8.85 -17.26 20.37
N GLY A 35 -8.89 -18.50 19.88
CA GLY A 35 -10.14 -19.21 19.59
C GLY A 35 -10.79 -18.80 18.30
N LEU A 36 -10.03 -18.17 17.38
CA LEU A 36 -10.41 -17.85 16.03
C LEU A 36 -9.80 -18.86 15.05
N SER A 37 -10.51 -19.12 13.96
CA SER A 37 -10.02 -19.91 12.84
C SER A 37 -10.03 -19.04 11.58
N VAL A 38 -8.98 -19.16 10.79
CA VAL A 38 -8.92 -18.59 9.44
C VAL A 38 -9.03 -19.73 8.45
N ILE A 39 -9.98 -19.61 7.55
CA ILE A 39 -10.28 -20.60 6.51
C ILE A 39 -10.09 -19.95 5.15
N ALA A 40 -9.34 -20.62 4.27
CA ALA A 40 -9.20 -20.26 2.87
C ALA A 40 -9.80 -21.35 2.01
N GLN A 41 -10.79 -21.01 1.18
CA GLN A 41 -11.38 -21.91 0.21
C GLN A 41 -11.14 -21.39 -1.21
N PRO A 42 -10.79 -22.25 -2.19
CA PRO A 42 -10.62 -21.78 -3.56
C PRO A 42 -11.89 -21.08 -4.06
N ALA A 43 -11.74 -19.82 -4.50
CA ALA A 43 -12.85 -19.07 -5.08
C ALA A 43 -13.14 -19.58 -6.49
N ALA A 44 -14.28 -20.21 -6.70
CA ALA A 44 -14.75 -20.57 -8.04
C ALA A 44 -15.14 -19.29 -8.82
N ALA A 45 -14.91 -19.27 -10.14
CA ALA A 45 -15.28 -18.12 -10.97
C ALA A 45 -16.77 -17.78 -10.86
N GLU A 46 -17.60 -18.82 -10.75
CA GLU A 46 -19.05 -18.70 -10.63
C GLU A 46 -19.51 -18.26 -9.23
N SER A 47 -18.60 -18.22 -8.25
CA SER A 47 -18.93 -17.82 -6.87
C SER A 47 -18.82 -16.31 -6.63
N LEU A 48 -18.31 -15.55 -7.60
CA LEU A 48 -18.27 -14.09 -7.51
C LEU A 48 -19.52 -13.51 -8.19
N PRO A 49 -20.51 -13.05 -7.41
CA PRO A 49 -21.75 -12.52 -7.97
C PRO A 49 -21.47 -11.22 -8.72
N GLN A 50 -22.21 -11.00 -9.78
CA GLN A 50 -22.21 -9.71 -10.45
C GLN A 50 -23.06 -8.71 -9.64
N PRO A 51 -22.69 -7.42 -9.58
CA PRO A 51 -23.52 -6.38 -8.99
C PRO A 51 -24.89 -6.31 -9.68
N ASP A 52 -25.88 -5.80 -8.99
CA ASP A 52 -27.25 -5.69 -9.51
C ASP A 52 -27.47 -4.44 -10.40
N GLY A 53 -26.45 -3.65 -10.64
CA GLY A 53 -26.52 -2.46 -11.51
C GLY A 53 -27.23 -1.24 -10.88
N SER A 54 -27.36 -1.20 -9.55
CA SER A 54 -28.02 -0.11 -8.82
C SER A 54 -27.12 0.62 -7.82
N LEU A 55 -25.80 0.47 -7.94
CA LEU A 55 -24.85 0.97 -6.97
C LEU A 55 -24.70 2.51 -7.03
N SER A 56 -24.54 3.11 -5.85
CA SER A 56 -24.08 4.49 -5.70
C SER A 56 -22.57 4.50 -5.55
N LEU A 57 -21.86 5.07 -6.51
CA LEU A 57 -20.41 4.97 -6.60
C LEU A 57 -19.74 6.34 -6.59
N ALA A 58 -18.65 6.47 -5.84
CA ALA A 58 -17.69 7.56 -5.99
C ALA A 58 -16.50 7.06 -6.83
N VAL A 59 -16.13 7.80 -7.86
CA VAL A 59 -14.94 7.52 -8.67
C VAL A 59 -13.94 8.64 -8.47
N VAL A 60 -12.79 8.32 -7.89
CA VAL A 60 -11.66 9.25 -7.77
C VAL A 60 -10.74 9.00 -8.94
N LEU A 61 -10.65 9.95 -9.85
CA LEU A 61 -9.87 9.80 -11.07
C LEU A 61 -8.50 10.44 -10.93
N ASP A 62 -7.47 9.62 -10.99
CA ASP A 62 -6.08 10.08 -11.11
C ASP A 62 -5.87 10.73 -12.47
N ARG A 63 -5.57 12.02 -12.47
CA ARG A 63 -5.29 12.80 -13.66
C ARG A 63 -3.81 13.17 -13.81
N SER A 64 -2.93 12.40 -13.16
CA SER A 64 -1.48 12.53 -13.31
C SER A 64 -1.05 12.32 -14.76
N ARG A 65 0.06 12.95 -15.14
CA ARG A 65 0.58 12.85 -16.52
C ARG A 65 0.95 11.43 -16.93
N CYS A 66 1.34 10.57 -16.00
CA CYS A 66 1.65 9.17 -16.26
C CYS A 66 0.44 8.41 -16.82
N MET A 67 -0.77 8.74 -16.39
CA MET A 67 -2.03 8.11 -16.81
C MET A 67 -2.35 8.31 -18.31
N VAL A 68 -1.68 9.23 -19.00
CA VAL A 68 -1.92 9.49 -20.43
C VAL A 68 -1.70 8.24 -21.29
N ARG A 69 -0.83 7.34 -20.88
CA ARG A 69 -0.54 6.07 -21.57
C ARG A 69 -1.67 5.07 -21.45
N ASP A 70 -2.41 5.20 -20.36
CA ASP A 70 -3.41 4.26 -19.90
C ASP A 70 -4.84 4.78 -20.12
N ASP A 71 -5.01 5.91 -20.86
CA ASP A 71 -6.31 6.54 -21.11
C ASP A 71 -7.37 5.56 -21.64
N LYS A 72 -6.96 4.63 -22.51
CA LYS A 72 -7.86 3.58 -22.98
C LYS A 72 -8.43 2.73 -21.82
N PHE A 73 -7.61 2.34 -20.88
CA PHE A 73 -8.05 1.55 -19.71
C PHE A 73 -8.87 2.40 -18.74
N VAL A 74 -8.59 3.69 -18.64
CA VAL A 74 -9.43 4.63 -17.88
C VAL A 74 -10.83 4.71 -18.50
N GLN A 75 -10.93 4.86 -19.83
CA GLN A 75 -12.22 4.88 -20.52
C GLN A 75 -12.97 3.55 -20.37
N GLU A 76 -12.27 2.42 -20.42
CA GLU A 76 -12.86 1.09 -20.16
C GLU A 76 -13.35 0.98 -18.72
N ALA A 77 -12.59 1.45 -17.73
CA ALA A 77 -12.99 1.46 -16.32
C ALA A 77 -14.23 2.35 -16.09
N LEU A 78 -14.28 3.55 -16.69
CA LEU A 78 -15.45 4.43 -16.60
C LEU A 78 -16.69 3.79 -17.26
N ALA A 79 -16.53 3.05 -18.37
CA ALA A 79 -17.62 2.30 -18.99
C ALA A 79 -18.11 1.14 -18.11
N GLN A 80 -17.22 0.46 -17.37
CA GLN A 80 -17.61 -0.54 -16.38
C GLN A 80 -18.39 0.11 -15.22
N VAL A 81 -17.93 1.25 -14.75
CA VAL A 81 -18.65 2.02 -13.71
C VAL A 81 -20.05 2.41 -14.18
N ASP A 82 -20.22 2.85 -15.43
CA ASP A 82 -21.53 3.20 -16.01
C ASP A 82 -22.47 1.98 -16.09
N ALA A 83 -21.90 0.81 -16.34
CA ALA A 83 -22.70 -0.43 -16.41
C ALA A 83 -23.27 -0.87 -15.03
N TRP A 84 -22.59 -0.55 -13.92
CA TRP A 84 -22.94 -1.01 -12.58
C TRP A 84 -23.49 0.10 -11.66
N GLY A 85 -23.19 1.37 -11.98
CA GLY A 85 -23.63 2.51 -11.16
C GLY A 85 -24.95 3.10 -11.62
N ASN A 86 -25.82 3.42 -10.67
CA ASN A 86 -27.04 4.17 -10.93
C ASN A 86 -26.87 5.66 -10.58
N ASN A 87 -26.06 5.94 -9.56
CA ASN A 87 -25.68 7.28 -9.13
C ASN A 87 -24.16 7.30 -8.97
N VAL A 88 -23.47 7.99 -9.88
CA VAL A 88 -22.01 8.02 -9.92
C VAL A 88 -21.50 9.44 -9.96
N ASP A 89 -20.75 9.79 -8.92
CA ASP A 89 -20.01 11.05 -8.84
C ASP A 89 -18.53 10.80 -9.17
N VAL A 90 -17.98 11.56 -10.11
CA VAL A 90 -16.57 11.49 -10.50
C VAL A 90 -15.83 12.68 -9.90
N TYR A 91 -14.88 12.37 -9.03
CA TYR A 91 -13.97 13.30 -8.39
C TYR A 91 -12.76 13.48 -9.30
N LEU A 92 -12.76 14.56 -10.07
CA LEU A 92 -11.65 14.91 -10.96
C LEU A 92 -10.56 15.58 -10.15
N THR A 93 -9.52 14.83 -9.83
CA THR A 93 -8.41 15.33 -9.04
C THR A 93 -7.53 16.29 -9.83
N SER A 94 -6.74 17.11 -9.14
CA SER A 94 -5.87 18.11 -9.76
C SER A 94 -4.56 18.25 -9.00
N SER A 95 -3.44 18.28 -9.70
CA SER A 95 -2.16 18.65 -9.09
C SER A 95 -2.06 20.17 -8.93
N GLU A 96 -1.26 20.63 -7.97
CA GLU A 96 -1.01 22.07 -7.75
C GLU A 96 -0.59 22.84 -9.02
N PHE A 97 0.13 22.15 -9.91
CA PHE A 97 0.67 22.75 -11.12
C PHE A 97 -0.35 22.83 -12.28
N ARG A 98 -1.54 22.31 -12.08
CA ARG A 98 -2.56 22.30 -13.12
C ARG A 98 -3.24 23.66 -13.31
N GLY A 99 -3.26 24.49 -12.25
CA GLY A 99 -3.87 25.81 -12.27
C GLY A 99 -5.40 25.79 -12.21
N GLU A 100 -6.02 24.62 -11.95
CA GLU A 100 -7.45 24.45 -11.70
C GLU A 100 -7.66 23.66 -10.40
N ALA A 101 -8.77 23.94 -9.72
CA ALA A 101 -9.13 23.20 -8.52
C ALA A 101 -9.72 21.83 -8.89
N PRO A 102 -9.60 20.82 -8.01
CA PRO A 102 -10.32 19.57 -8.16
C PRO A 102 -11.84 19.82 -8.07
N VAL A 103 -12.63 18.98 -8.77
CA VAL A 103 -14.09 19.18 -8.89
C VAL A 103 -14.82 17.84 -8.97
N VAL A 104 -16.07 17.82 -8.48
CA VAL A 104 -16.98 16.69 -8.64
C VAL A 104 -17.90 16.92 -9.81
N VAL A 105 -18.03 15.93 -10.70
CA VAL A 105 -18.93 15.95 -11.85
C VAL A 105 -19.71 14.63 -11.95
N PRO A 106 -20.92 14.63 -12.50
CA PRO A 106 -21.61 13.38 -12.83
C PRO A 106 -20.83 12.57 -13.85
N LEU A 107 -20.86 11.24 -13.78
CA LEU A 107 -20.19 10.35 -14.74
C LEU A 107 -20.61 10.66 -16.20
N ALA A 108 -21.88 10.94 -16.43
CA ALA A 108 -22.43 11.25 -17.76
C ALA A 108 -21.73 12.44 -18.44
N ASP A 109 -21.17 13.37 -17.68
CA ASP A 109 -20.50 14.55 -18.20
C ASP A 109 -19.05 14.27 -18.65
N ILE A 110 -18.50 13.11 -18.28
CA ILE A 110 -17.11 12.74 -18.61
C ILE A 110 -17.01 11.52 -19.53
N LEU A 111 -18.03 10.71 -19.62
CA LEU A 111 -18.05 9.54 -20.50
C LEU A 111 -17.79 9.94 -21.95
N GLY A 112 -16.75 9.33 -22.56
CA GLY A 112 -16.35 9.60 -23.94
C GLY A 112 -15.78 10.99 -24.18
N GLN A 113 -15.53 11.78 -23.13
CA GLN A 113 -14.82 13.05 -23.23
C GLN A 113 -13.31 12.83 -23.17
N GLU A 114 -12.55 13.75 -23.75
CA GLU A 114 -11.10 13.78 -23.63
C GLU A 114 -10.72 14.16 -22.19
N ILE A 115 -9.97 13.28 -21.52
CA ILE A 115 -9.43 13.53 -20.20
C ILE A 115 -8.05 14.17 -20.34
N VAL A 116 -7.87 15.33 -19.73
CA VAL A 116 -6.56 16.01 -19.73
C VAL A 116 -5.76 15.57 -18.51
N TYR A 117 -4.63 14.94 -18.76
CA TYR A 117 -3.69 14.47 -17.73
C TYR A 117 -2.53 15.45 -17.57
N TYR A 118 -2.23 15.86 -16.35
CA TYR A 118 -1.15 16.80 -16.07
C TYR A 118 -0.66 16.70 -14.61
N GLY A 119 0.65 16.94 -14.41
CA GLY A 119 1.26 16.92 -13.07
C GLY A 119 1.51 15.51 -12.54
N GLY A 120 1.52 15.34 -11.24
CA GLY A 120 1.68 14.08 -10.54
C GLY A 120 0.97 14.12 -9.19
N GLN A 121 0.36 13.03 -8.81
CA GLN A 121 -0.33 12.82 -7.56
C GLN A 121 -0.05 11.40 -7.07
N ASN A 122 0.18 11.25 -5.79
CA ASN A 122 0.24 9.93 -5.17
C ASN A 122 -1.15 9.50 -4.67
N ALA A 123 -1.28 8.28 -4.17
CA ALA A 123 -2.56 7.79 -3.69
C ALA A 123 -3.10 8.60 -2.51
N GLY A 124 -2.22 9.04 -1.60
CA GLY A 124 -2.61 9.92 -0.49
C GLY A 124 -3.20 11.24 -0.97
N ASP A 125 -2.56 11.91 -1.95
CA ASP A 125 -3.06 13.15 -2.56
C ASP A 125 -4.47 12.95 -3.16
N LEU A 126 -4.70 11.79 -3.83
CA LEU A 126 -6.01 11.48 -4.42
C LEU A 126 -7.09 11.34 -3.35
N LEU A 127 -6.77 10.65 -2.25
CA LEU A 127 -7.71 10.44 -1.15
C LEU A 127 -8.00 11.73 -0.39
N LEU A 128 -7.00 12.58 -0.15
CA LEU A 128 -7.19 13.87 0.51
C LEU A 128 -8.07 14.79 -0.32
N GLN A 129 -7.90 14.82 -1.64
CA GLN A 129 -8.79 15.60 -2.50
C GLN A 129 -10.22 15.05 -2.55
N PHE A 130 -10.37 13.73 -2.51
CA PHE A 130 -11.69 13.12 -2.34
C PHE A 130 -12.32 13.57 -1.03
N GLU A 131 -11.59 13.51 0.08
CA GLU A 131 -12.06 13.91 1.41
C GLU A 131 -12.47 15.39 1.45
N ASP A 132 -11.67 16.29 0.88
CA ASP A 132 -11.94 17.73 0.84
C ASP A 132 -13.18 18.08 -0.01
N LEU A 133 -13.48 17.28 -1.03
CA LEU A 133 -14.65 17.47 -1.89
C LEU A 133 -15.89 16.70 -1.41
N TYR A 134 -15.71 15.75 -0.52
CA TYR A 134 -16.78 14.88 -0.05
C TYR A 134 -17.79 15.65 0.78
N ALA A 135 -19.03 15.69 0.33
CA ALA A 135 -20.11 16.44 0.96
C ALA A 135 -21.07 15.59 1.81
N GLY A 136 -20.65 14.37 2.19
CA GLY A 136 -21.44 13.48 3.06
C GLY A 136 -22.44 12.58 2.33
N GLN A 137 -22.28 12.39 1.01
CA GLN A 137 -23.06 11.42 0.24
C GLN A 137 -22.77 10.00 0.72
N GLN A 138 -23.79 9.13 0.65
CA GLN A 138 -23.62 7.71 0.91
C GLN A 138 -23.27 6.99 -0.39
N TYR A 139 -22.14 6.32 -0.41
CA TYR A 139 -21.70 5.47 -1.52
C TYR A 139 -21.64 4.01 -1.08
N ASP A 140 -21.89 3.11 -2.02
CA ASP A 140 -21.69 1.68 -1.81
C ASP A 140 -20.23 1.29 -1.96
N ALA A 141 -19.45 2.05 -2.79
CA ALA A 141 -18.01 1.91 -2.92
C ALA A 141 -17.35 3.22 -3.36
N VAL A 142 -16.08 3.40 -3.00
CA VAL A 142 -15.18 4.44 -3.52
C VAL A 142 -14.14 3.74 -4.40
N LEU A 143 -14.08 4.11 -5.68
CA LEU A 143 -13.19 3.54 -6.67
C LEU A 143 -12.13 4.57 -7.06
N VAL A 144 -10.87 4.32 -6.76
CA VAL A 144 -9.74 5.17 -7.19
C VAL A 144 -9.13 4.56 -8.44
N ILE A 145 -9.26 5.22 -9.58
CA ILE A 145 -8.69 4.77 -10.85
C ILE A 145 -7.32 5.42 -11.02
N THR A 146 -6.26 4.61 -10.99
CA THR A 146 -4.86 5.05 -10.98
C THR A 146 -3.93 4.03 -11.64
N ASP A 147 -2.75 4.46 -12.08
CA ASP A 147 -1.66 3.55 -12.48
C ASP A 147 -0.76 3.15 -11.29
N GLY A 148 -1.00 3.73 -10.12
CA GLY A 148 -0.22 3.48 -8.92
C GLY A 148 1.21 3.99 -8.98
N SER A 149 1.55 4.90 -9.89
CA SER A 149 2.93 5.37 -10.11
C SER A 149 3.49 6.21 -8.95
N GLY A 150 2.64 6.75 -8.08
CA GLY A 150 3.01 7.21 -6.75
C GLY A 150 3.85 8.48 -6.65
N PHE A 151 3.94 9.28 -7.71
CA PHE A 151 4.73 10.51 -7.66
C PHE A 151 3.86 11.71 -7.25
N GLY A 152 3.81 12.00 -5.94
CA GLY A 152 3.29 13.27 -5.43
C GLY A 152 4.25 14.43 -5.74
N LEU A 153 3.71 15.55 -6.18
CA LEU A 153 4.45 16.80 -6.38
C LEU A 153 4.24 17.78 -5.22
N SER A 154 3.25 17.52 -4.39
CA SER A 154 2.94 18.27 -3.17
C SER A 154 2.64 17.32 -2.03
N PHE A 155 2.86 17.79 -0.83
CA PHE A 155 2.54 17.10 0.41
C PHE A 155 1.96 18.12 1.39
N ASP A 156 0.73 17.92 1.84
CA ASP A 156 0.08 18.83 2.77
C ASP A 156 0.23 18.47 4.26
N GLY A 157 0.95 17.37 4.54
CA GLY A 157 1.22 16.90 5.90
C GLY A 157 0.02 16.23 6.59
N ARG A 158 -1.08 15.98 5.86
CA ARG A 158 -2.25 15.26 6.37
C ARG A 158 -2.23 13.80 5.96
N ALA A 159 -2.73 12.93 6.84
CA ALA A 159 -3.06 11.56 6.50
C ALA A 159 -4.51 11.47 5.99
N PRO A 160 -4.79 10.70 4.94
CA PRO A 160 -6.16 10.45 4.52
C PRO A 160 -6.92 9.68 5.60
N THR A 161 -8.19 10.02 5.79
CA THR A 161 -9.06 9.28 6.69
C THR A 161 -9.68 8.07 6.00
N THR A 162 -10.04 7.05 6.80
CA THR A 162 -10.73 5.88 6.28
C THR A 162 -12.16 6.24 5.87
N PRO A 163 -12.54 6.11 4.59
CA PRO A 163 -13.91 6.39 4.16
C PRO A 163 -14.89 5.37 4.75
N SER A 164 -16.15 5.78 4.91
CA SER A 164 -17.20 4.88 5.42
C SER A 164 -17.61 3.78 4.44
N ALA A 165 -17.37 4.00 3.15
CA ALA A 165 -17.58 3.01 2.10
C ALA A 165 -16.27 2.28 1.77
N PRO A 166 -16.32 1.01 1.36
CA PRO A 166 -15.15 0.28 0.92
C PRO A 166 -14.38 1.00 -0.18
N LEU A 167 -13.08 1.15 0.02
CA LEU A 167 -12.16 1.87 -0.87
C LEU A 167 -11.39 0.89 -1.74
N TRP A 168 -11.57 0.98 -3.04
CA TRP A 168 -10.93 0.12 -4.02
C TRP A 168 -9.95 0.88 -4.89
N MET A 169 -8.69 0.45 -4.87
CA MET A 169 -7.67 0.97 -5.78
C MET A 169 -7.69 0.15 -7.07
N ILE A 170 -8.15 0.76 -8.15
CA ILE A 170 -8.24 0.14 -9.47
C ILE A 170 -6.95 0.48 -10.24
N HIS A 171 -6.06 -0.50 -10.34
CA HIS A 171 -4.79 -0.36 -11.06
C HIS A 171 -5.00 -0.65 -12.54
N VAL A 172 -5.10 0.41 -13.33
CA VAL A 172 -5.32 0.28 -14.78
C VAL A 172 -4.20 -0.53 -15.44
N ASP A 173 -4.57 -1.32 -16.45
CA ASP A 173 -3.68 -2.29 -17.13
C ASP A 173 -3.02 -3.30 -16.19
N GLY A 174 -3.57 -3.54 -14.99
CA GLY A 174 -3.01 -4.44 -13.99
C GLY A 174 -1.60 -4.04 -13.52
N GLN A 175 -1.28 -2.76 -13.58
CA GLN A 175 0.01 -2.25 -13.11
C GLN A 175 0.13 -2.39 -11.59
N PHE A 176 1.37 -2.59 -11.13
CA PHE A 176 1.64 -2.70 -9.70
C PHE A 176 2.02 -1.33 -9.15
N PRO A 177 1.42 -0.90 -8.02
CA PRO A 177 1.83 0.33 -7.35
C PRO A 177 3.29 0.24 -6.92
N LEU A 178 3.96 1.38 -6.83
CA LEU A 178 5.30 1.47 -6.23
C LEU A 178 5.26 1.12 -4.74
N GLY A 179 4.14 1.37 -4.11
CA GLY A 179 3.81 1.17 -2.71
C GLY A 179 2.83 2.24 -2.28
N TYR A 180 2.23 2.05 -1.13
CA TYR A 180 1.44 3.06 -0.45
C TYR A 180 2.14 3.41 0.85
N ASP A 181 2.06 4.66 1.27
CA ASP A 181 2.42 5.03 2.64
C ASP A 181 1.45 4.36 3.64
N ASP A 182 1.86 4.28 4.90
CA ASP A 182 1.12 3.56 5.92
C ASP A 182 -0.29 4.11 6.15
N ALA A 183 -0.49 5.43 6.05
CA ALA A 183 -1.79 6.04 6.24
C ALA A 183 -2.75 5.72 5.09
N THR A 184 -2.26 5.80 3.86
CA THR A 184 -3.02 5.39 2.67
C THR A 184 -3.36 3.89 2.72
N LEU A 185 -2.40 3.05 3.11
CA LEU A 185 -2.61 1.61 3.24
C LEU A 185 -3.64 1.29 4.33
N GLU A 186 -3.60 1.98 5.48
CA GLU A 186 -4.60 1.88 6.53
C GLU A 186 -5.98 2.26 6.03
N ALA A 187 -6.12 3.42 5.36
CA ALA A 187 -7.41 3.85 4.82
C ALA A 187 -8.03 2.82 3.87
N ILE A 188 -7.22 2.22 2.98
CA ILE A 188 -7.66 1.15 2.07
C ILE A 188 -8.11 -0.08 2.86
N GLN A 189 -7.27 -0.59 3.76
CA GLN A 189 -7.48 -1.86 4.46
C GLN A 189 -8.62 -1.76 5.48
N ALA A 190 -8.68 -0.69 6.26
CA ALA A 190 -9.71 -0.49 7.27
C ALA A 190 -11.09 -0.22 6.66
N SER A 191 -11.17 0.32 5.45
CA SER A 191 -12.45 0.53 4.76
C SER A 191 -13.18 -0.76 4.38
N GLY A 192 -12.47 -1.90 4.37
CA GLY A 192 -12.98 -3.18 3.85
C GLY A 192 -12.87 -3.32 2.34
N GLY A 193 -12.17 -2.41 1.69
CA GLY A 193 -11.83 -2.49 0.26
C GLY A 193 -10.48 -3.17 0.01
N GLY A 194 -9.78 -2.72 -1.01
CA GLY A 194 -8.50 -3.30 -1.40
C GLY A 194 -8.03 -2.85 -2.77
N SER A 195 -7.19 -3.66 -3.41
CA SER A 195 -6.72 -3.40 -4.77
C SER A 195 -7.34 -4.39 -5.75
N ALA A 196 -7.64 -3.94 -6.95
CA ALA A 196 -8.19 -4.74 -8.04
C ALA A 196 -7.61 -4.30 -9.39
N ALA A 197 -7.58 -5.21 -10.37
CA ALA A 197 -7.11 -4.93 -11.72
C ALA A 197 -8.20 -4.31 -12.61
N SER A 198 -9.45 -4.35 -12.17
CA SER A 198 -10.59 -3.78 -12.89
C SER A 198 -11.73 -3.42 -11.94
N VAL A 199 -12.63 -2.57 -12.41
CA VAL A 199 -13.87 -2.22 -11.69
C VAL A 199 -14.74 -3.45 -11.48
N ASP A 200 -14.90 -4.30 -12.51
CA ASP A 200 -15.69 -5.52 -12.42
C ASP A 200 -15.18 -6.46 -11.31
N GLU A 201 -13.85 -6.62 -11.20
CA GLU A 201 -13.23 -7.41 -10.13
C GLU A 201 -13.54 -6.84 -8.74
N ALA A 202 -13.35 -5.52 -8.57
CA ALA A 202 -13.59 -4.84 -7.29
C ALA A 202 -15.05 -4.99 -6.85
N LEU A 203 -15.99 -4.70 -7.75
CA LEU A 203 -17.43 -4.76 -7.45
C LEU A 203 -17.93 -6.19 -7.24
N ALA A 204 -17.41 -7.17 -7.97
CA ALA A 204 -17.74 -8.57 -7.75
C ALA A 204 -17.24 -9.06 -6.37
N ARG A 205 -16.02 -8.68 -5.96
CA ARG A 205 -15.50 -8.97 -4.61
C ARG A 205 -16.35 -8.31 -3.54
N GLN A 206 -16.69 -7.04 -3.71
CA GLN A 206 -17.55 -6.30 -2.79
C GLN A 206 -18.94 -6.96 -2.64
N THR A 207 -19.57 -7.29 -3.74
CA THR A 207 -20.90 -7.94 -3.73
C THR A 207 -20.83 -9.29 -3.03
N PHE A 208 -19.77 -10.07 -3.24
CA PHE A 208 -19.54 -11.33 -2.53
C PHE A 208 -19.40 -11.09 -1.02
N ILE A 209 -18.56 -10.15 -0.59
CA ILE A 209 -18.35 -9.81 0.82
C ILE A 209 -19.69 -9.42 1.47
N GLN A 210 -20.45 -8.52 0.84
CA GLN A 210 -21.74 -8.07 1.37
C GLN A 210 -22.76 -9.20 1.46
N SER A 211 -22.86 -10.06 0.43
CA SER A 211 -23.80 -11.18 0.41
C SER A 211 -23.42 -12.33 1.36
N SER A 212 -22.17 -12.41 1.76
CA SER A 212 -21.63 -13.45 2.63
C SER A 212 -21.51 -13.02 4.09
N GLN A 213 -21.91 -11.80 4.43
CA GLN A 213 -21.87 -11.32 5.81
C GLN A 213 -22.73 -12.16 6.74
N THR A 214 -22.14 -12.65 7.81
CA THR A 214 -22.80 -13.37 8.88
C THR A 214 -22.25 -12.89 10.21
N GLU A 215 -23.06 -12.85 11.25
CA GLU A 215 -22.64 -12.38 12.56
C GLU A 215 -21.42 -13.18 13.07
N GLY A 216 -20.37 -12.46 13.46
CA GLY A 216 -19.11 -13.05 13.95
C GLY A 216 -18.21 -13.67 12.87
N VAL A 217 -18.54 -13.51 11.58
CA VAL A 217 -17.72 -14.01 10.49
C VAL A 217 -17.34 -12.85 9.57
N THR A 218 -16.04 -12.64 9.40
CA THR A 218 -15.51 -11.68 8.41
C THR A 218 -15.08 -12.46 7.18
N VAL A 219 -15.50 -12.00 6.00
CA VAL A 219 -15.21 -12.65 4.72
C VAL A 219 -14.48 -11.69 3.80
N ASP A 220 -13.51 -12.20 3.05
CA ASP A 220 -12.80 -11.48 2.00
C ASP A 220 -12.56 -12.42 0.78
N VAL A 221 -12.28 -11.85 -0.37
CA VAL A 221 -11.88 -12.59 -1.57
C VAL A 221 -10.57 -12.00 -2.10
N ALA A 222 -9.54 -12.81 -2.07
CA ALA A 222 -8.24 -12.40 -2.59
C ALA A 222 -7.40 -13.62 -2.98
N ASP A 223 -6.49 -13.41 -3.92
CA ASP A 223 -5.47 -14.39 -4.32
C ASP A 223 -6.04 -15.73 -4.77
N GLY A 224 -7.24 -15.73 -5.35
CA GLY A 224 -7.94 -16.94 -5.79
C GLY A 224 -8.65 -17.73 -4.69
N TYR A 225 -8.76 -17.16 -3.49
CA TYR A 225 -9.42 -17.77 -2.34
C TYR A 225 -10.50 -16.86 -1.76
N THR A 226 -11.57 -17.49 -1.28
CA THR A 226 -12.44 -16.87 -0.28
C THR A 226 -11.84 -17.11 1.09
N TRP A 227 -11.66 -16.07 1.85
CA TRP A 227 -11.11 -16.08 3.19
C TRP A 227 -12.22 -15.84 4.21
N SER A 228 -12.24 -16.59 5.27
CA SER A 228 -13.19 -16.39 6.37
C SER A 228 -12.45 -16.41 7.70
N VAL A 229 -12.67 -15.39 8.51
CA VAL A 229 -12.22 -15.31 9.92
C VAL A 229 -13.45 -15.52 10.79
N MET A 230 -13.44 -16.53 11.64
CA MET A 230 -14.59 -16.91 12.44
C MET A 230 -14.19 -17.59 13.74
N PRO A 231 -15.09 -17.68 14.74
CA PRO A 231 -14.86 -18.50 15.95
C PRO A 231 -14.56 -19.95 15.57
N THR A 232 -13.60 -20.57 16.26
CA THR A 232 -13.19 -21.97 16.03
C THR A 232 -14.38 -22.94 16.17
N GLU A 233 -15.28 -22.69 17.12
CA GLU A 233 -16.50 -23.48 17.30
C GLU A 233 -17.41 -23.44 16.04
N THR A 234 -17.49 -22.28 15.38
CA THR A 234 -18.22 -22.13 14.10
C THR A 234 -17.51 -22.88 13.00
N ALA A 235 -16.19 -22.76 12.91
CA ALA A 235 -15.37 -23.47 11.92
C ALA A 235 -15.52 -24.99 12.01
N ASP A 236 -15.66 -25.54 13.22
CA ASP A 236 -15.84 -26.98 13.47
C ASP A 236 -17.18 -27.52 12.96
N THR A 237 -18.16 -26.67 12.70
CA THR A 237 -19.45 -27.07 12.13
C THR A 237 -19.44 -27.20 10.61
N LEU A 238 -18.38 -26.75 9.95
CA LEU A 238 -18.29 -26.75 8.49
C LEU A 238 -18.11 -28.17 7.95
N SER A 239 -18.96 -28.57 7.01
CA SER A 239 -18.93 -29.89 6.38
C SER A 239 -17.98 -29.95 5.17
N VAL A 240 -16.86 -29.24 5.20
CA VAL A 240 -15.89 -29.18 4.11
C VAL A 240 -14.57 -29.83 4.51
N THR A 241 -13.89 -30.46 3.56
CA THR A 241 -12.56 -31.02 3.79
C THR A 241 -11.53 -29.91 3.65
N LEU A 242 -10.81 -29.61 4.73
CA LEU A 242 -9.77 -28.60 4.79
C LEU A 242 -8.45 -29.24 5.18
N GLU A 243 -7.36 -28.76 4.61
CA GLU A 243 -6.01 -29.05 5.11
C GLU A 243 -5.75 -28.18 6.33
N SER A 244 -5.48 -28.83 7.47
CA SER A 244 -5.15 -28.12 8.71
C SER A 244 -3.67 -27.79 8.76
N HIS A 245 -3.35 -26.55 9.11
CA HIS A 245 -2.00 -26.05 9.28
C HIS A 245 -1.74 -25.70 10.73
N ALA A 246 -0.50 -25.90 11.18
CA ALA A 246 -0.06 -25.41 12.49
C ALA A 246 0.10 -23.88 12.45
N ALA A 247 -0.05 -23.24 13.61
CA ALA A 247 0.16 -21.79 13.75
C ALA A 247 1.62 -21.34 13.45
N THR A 248 2.53 -22.27 13.27
CA THR A 248 3.94 -22.03 12.92
C THR A 248 4.27 -22.28 11.43
N ASP A 249 3.29 -22.67 10.63
CA ASP A 249 3.49 -22.93 9.20
C ASP A 249 3.52 -21.60 8.41
N ASP A 250 4.11 -21.62 7.22
CA ASP A 250 4.13 -20.44 6.32
C ASP A 250 2.70 -19.94 5.99
N PHE A 251 1.72 -20.81 6.00
CA PHE A 251 0.32 -20.44 5.81
C PHE A 251 -0.24 -19.61 6.97
N ALA A 252 0.30 -19.78 8.19
CA ALA A 252 -0.14 -19.03 9.35
C ALA A 252 0.10 -17.51 9.21
N ALA A 253 1.20 -17.11 8.57
CA ALA A 253 1.46 -15.70 8.28
C ALA A 253 0.40 -15.08 7.36
N LEU A 254 -0.04 -15.82 6.33
CA LEU A 254 -1.14 -15.38 5.46
C LEU A 254 -2.47 -15.30 6.22
N ALA A 255 -2.75 -16.27 7.08
CA ALA A 255 -3.92 -16.29 7.95
C ALA A 255 -3.90 -15.12 8.95
N GLY A 256 -2.76 -14.87 9.61
CA GLY A 256 -2.55 -13.73 10.50
C GLY A 256 -2.81 -12.38 9.82
N ARG A 257 -2.36 -12.23 8.56
CA ARG A 257 -2.67 -11.03 7.78
C ARG A 257 -4.19 -10.86 7.58
N ARG A 258 -4.93 -11.94 7.31
CA ARG A 258 -6.40 -11.87 7.17
C ARG A 258 -7.08 -11.53 8.49
N LEU A 259 -6.58 -12.05 9.60
CA LEU A 259 -7.06 -11.67 10.92
C LEU A 259 -6.87 -10.17 11.19
N ILE A 260 -5.69 -9.63 10.91
CA ILE A 260 -5.42 -8.18 11.07
C ILE A 260 -6.38 -7.34 10.22
N LEU A 261 -6.58 -7.70 8.95
CA LEU A 261 -7.52 -6.99 8.07
C LEU A 261 -8.96 -7.04 8.62
N ALA A 262 -9.39 -8.19 9.13
CA ALA A 262 -10.70 -8.35 9.76
C ALA A 262 -10.84 -7.47 11.02
N GLU A 263 -9.82 -7.43 11.89
CA GLU A 263 -9.83 -6.60 13.08
C GLU A 263 -9.76 -5.09 12.74
N MET A 264 -8.98 -4.68 11.73
CA MET A 264 -8.95 -3.30 11.24
C MET A 264 -10.34 -2.83 10.78
N GLN A 265 -11.04 -3.65 9.99
CA GLN A 265 -12.40 -3.35 9.54
C GLN A 265 -13.38 -3.24 10.71
N LYS A 266 -13.31 -4.16 11.66
CA LYS A 266 -14.17 -4.17 12.85
C LYS A 266 -13.91 -2.96 13.76
N GLN A 267 -12.66 -2.50 13.84
CA GLN A 267 -12.21 -1.42 14.69
C GLN A 267 -12.03 -0.08 13.92
N GLN A 268 -12.57 0.04 12.72
CA GLN A 268 -12.39 1.19 11.83
C GLN A 268 -12.53 2.57 12.54
N GLY A 269 -13.52 2.71 13.44
CA GLY A 269 -13.74 3.94 14.20
C GLY A 269 -12.83 4.13 15.42
N SER A 270 -11.95 3.19 15.74
CA SER A 270 -11.12 3.15 16.95
C SER A 270 -9.63 2.94 16.66
N LEU A 271 -9.20 3.08 15.40
CA LEU A 271 -7.79 2.89 14.99
C LEU A 271 -6.85 4.00 15.50
N SER A 272 -7.36 4.99 16.22
CA SER A 272 -6.56 5.95 17.00
C SER A 272 -6.40 5.55 18.48
N ASP A 273 -7.06 4.47 18.94
CA ASP A 273 -6.94 3.97 20.31
C ASP A 273 -5.71 3.09 20.43
N LEU A 274 -4.80 3.45 21.34
CA LEU A 274 -3.55 2.71 21.57
C LEU A 274 -3.79 1.24 21.93
N ALA A 275 -4.84 0.92 22.68
CA ALA A 275 -5.13 -0.47 23.03
C ALA A 275 -5.52 -1.31 21.82
N VAL A 276 -6.21 -0.69 20.83
CA VAL A 276 -6.53 -1.35 19.56
C VAL A 276 -5.27 -1.55 18.72
N LEU A 277 -4.43 -0.52 18.62
CA LEU A 277 -3.17 -0.57 17.87
C LEU A 277 -2.19 -1.59 18.47
N ASP A 278 -2.08 -1.65 19.79
CA ASP A 278 -1.28 -2.67 20.51
C ASP A 278 -1.77 -4.09 20.19
N GLY A 279 -3.08 -4.28 20.13
CA GLY A 279 -3.66 -5.58 19.76
C GLY A 279 -3.28 -5.99 18.34
N LEU A 280 -3.39 -5.07 17.37
CA LEU A 280 -2.98 -5.32 15.98
C LEU A 280 -1.47 -5.56 15.86
N HIS A 281 -0.67 -4.79 16.58
CA HIS A 281 0.79 -4.96 16.64
C HIS A 281 1.18 -6.32 17.22
N ALA A 282 0.53 -6.75 18.29
CA ALA A 282 0.79 -8.05 18.92
C ALA A 282 0.51 -9.20 17.93
N ILE A 283 -0.61 -9.18 17.21
CA ILE A 283 -0.92 -10.19 16.18
C ILE A 283 0.15 -10.17 15.07
N ALA A 284 0.54 -8.98 14.61
CA ALA A 284 1.54 -8.84 13.56
C ALA A 284 2.90 -9.42 13.99
N THR A 285 3.32 -9.13 15.21
CA THR A 285 4.59 -9.61 15.78
C THR A 285 4.57 -11.12 15.99
N GLU A 286 3.48 -11.69 16.54
CA GLU A 286 3.32 -13.13 16.73
C GLU A 286 3.40 -13.90 15.42
N GLN A 287 2.80 -13.36 14.35
CA GLN A 287 2.76 -14.00 13.04
C GLN A 287 3.95 -13.60 12.14
N GLY A 288 4.86 -12.76 12.60
CA GLY A 288 6.06 -12.32 11.85
C GLY A 288 5.72 -11.56 10.56
N ILE A 289 4.66 -10.75 10.57
CA ILE A 289 4.20 -10.00 9.39
C ILE A 289 4.36 -8.49 9.57
N VAL A 290 4.63 -7.80 8.48
CA VAL A 290 4.70 -6.32 8.44
C VAL A 290 3.33 -5.74 8.10
N THR A 291 2.91 -4.74 8.84
CA THR A 291 1.64 -4.04 8.71
C THR A 291 1.86 -2.54 8.90
N PRO A 292 0.86 -1.67 8.69
CA PRO A 292 0.98 -0.25 9.05
C PRO A 292 1.31 0.03 10.52
N TYR A 293 1.17 -0.97 11.39
CA TYR A 293 1.41 -0.87 12.84
C TYR A 293 2.63 -1.68 13.31
N SER A 294 3.37 -2.31 12.40
CA SER A 294 4.52 -3.13 12.75
C SER A 294 5.60 -3.03 11.69
N SER A 295 6.86 -3.02 12.11
CA SER A 295 8.02 -3.05 11.22
C SER A 295 8.94 -4.21 11.58
N MET A 296 9.76 -4.64 10.62
CA MET A 296 10.80 -5.63 10.84
C MET A 296 12.13 -4.92 11.04
N ILE A 297 12.71 -5.03 12.24
CA ILE A 297 14.01 -4.41 12.57
C ILE A 297 15.00 -5.52 12.88
N VAL A 298 16.19 -5.46 12.29
CA VAL A 298 17.30 -6.34 12.63
C VAL A 298 18.12 -5.65 13.73
N LEU A 299 18.06 -6.22 14.94
CA LEU A 299 18.85 -5.74 16.06
C LEU A 299 20.21 -6.43 16.07
N VAL A 300 21.27 -5.67 16.07
CA VAL A 300 22.65 -6.17 16.04
C VAL A 300 23.37 -5.93 17.38
N GLU A 301 22.91 -4.96 18.16
CA GLU A 301 23.54 -4.52 19.40
C GLU A 301 22.53 -4.43 20.56
N GLU A 302 22.99 -4.74 21.80
CA GLU A 302 22.17 -4.60 23.02
C GLU A 302 21.62 -3.18 23.23
N ARG A 303 22.33 -2.16 22.75
CA ARG A 303 21.88 -0.77 22.82
C ARG A 303 20.63 -0.53 21.96
N GLN A 304 20.55 -1.18 20.80
CA GLN A 304 19.38 -1.08 19.91
C GLN A 304 18.16 -1.75 20.56
N GLN A 305 18.39 -2.88 21.27
CA GLN A 305 17.33 -3.52 22.04
C GLN A 305 16.80 -2.58 23.13
N GLN A 306 17.68 -1.93 23.90
CA GLN A 306 17.26 -0.96 24.93
C GLN A 306 16.53 0.25 24.35
N MET A 307 16.89 0.69 23.13
CA MET A 307 16.14 1.75 22.45
C MET A 307 14.75 1.28 22.03
N LEU A 308 14.62 0.05 21.54
CA LEU A 308 13.32 -0.53 21.19
C LEU A 308 12.43 -0.67 22.43
N ASP A 309 12.98 -1.24 23.53
CA ASP A 309 12.25 -1.39 24.80
C ASP A 309 11.73 -0.04 25.32
N ASN A 310 12.49 1.06 25.12
CA ASN A 310 12.04 2.39 25.51
C ASN A 310 10.94 2.94 24.58
N LEU A 311 10.96 2.59 23.28
CA LEU A 311 9.94 3.01 22.31
C LEU A 311 8.62 2.27 22.51
N GLU A 312 8.67 1.02 23.00
CA GLU A 312 7.44 0.24 23.31
C GLU A 312 6.57 0.90 24.38
N ASP A 313 7.18 1.62 25.32
CA ASP A 313 6.50 2.35 26.40
C ASP A 313 6.07 3.78 25.98
N ASP A 314 6.45 4.26 24.78
CA ASP A 314 6.16 5.60 24.33
C ASP A 314 4.67 5.72 23.91
N PRO A 315 3.92 6.70 24.45
CA PRO A 315 2.54 6.94 24.04
C PRO A 315 2.41 7.31 22.56
N ASP A 316 3.45 7.85 21.95
CA ASP A 316 3.46 8.32 20.57
C ASP A 316 4.03 7.27 19.58
N ARG A 317 4.24 6.01 20.05
CA ARG A 317 4.88 4.92 19.28
C ARG A 317 4.23 4.57 17.93
N PHE A 318 2.99 4.95 17.72
CA PHE A 318 2.27 4.77 16.45
C PHE A 318 2.11 6.08 15.66
N GLU A 319 2.64 7.20 16.17
CA GLU A 319 2.65 8.43 15.39
C GLU A 319 3.53 8.28 14.15
N ARG A 320 2.98 8.69 13.01
CA ARG A 320 3.69 8.64 11.73
C ARG A 320 4.41 9.95 11.48
N GLU A 321 5.70 9.86 11.26
CA GLU A 321 6.48 11.01 10.79
C GLU A 321 6.23 11.20 9.29
N PHE A 322 5.74 12.38 8.93
CA PHE A 322 5.59 12.78 7.54
C PHE A 322 6.75 13.70 7.15
N GLU A 323 7.57 13.25 6.21
CA GLU A 323 8.61 14.09 5.64
C GLU A 323 7.98 15.09 4.66
N ALA A 324 8.04 16.38 4.96
CA ALA A 324 7.63 17.42 4.02
C ALA A 324 8.54 17.44 2.79
N VAL A 325 7.94 17.48 1.59
CA VAL A 325 8.69 17.61 0.33
C VAL A 325 9.47 18.92 0.37
N GLY A 326 10.81 18.85 0.38
CA GLY A 326 11.69 20.01 0.44
C GLY A 326 12.35 20.27 1.80
N GLU A 327 11.96 19.57 2.86
CA GLU A 327 12.85 19.36 3.97
C GLU A 327 14.00 18.47 3.49
N THR A 328 14.96 19.08 2.82
CA THR A 328 16.26 18.42 2.74
C THR A 328 16.61 18.09 4.18
N ASN A 329 16.68 16.79 4.47
CA ASN A 329 17.33 16.29 5.66
C ASN A 329 18.49 17.24 5.93
N GLN A 330 18.41 18.02 7.00
CA GLN A 330 19.64 18.60 7.54
C GLN A 330 20.46 17.35 7.76
N SER A 331 21.38 17.12 6.82
CA SER A 331 22.20 15.92 6.81
C SER A 331 22.55 15.69 8.25
N PRO A 332 22.20 14.57 8.87
CA PRO A 332 22.53 14.34 10.26
C PRO A 332 23.97 14.79 10.32
N MET A 333 24.35 15.65 11.26
CA MET A 333 25.76 15.98 11.43
C MET A 333 26.42 14.63 11.60
N VAL A 334 26.78 14.04 10.47
CA VAL A 334 27.60 12.85 10.45
C VAL A 334 28.89 13.37 11.01
N THR A 335 29.02 13.25 12.32
CA THR A 335 30.31 13.18 12.96
C THR A 335 30.90 11.86 12.47
N GLY A 336 31.09 11.81 11.14
CA GLY A 336 31.78 10.72 10.51
C GLY A 336 33.18 10.78 11.06
N VAL A 337 33.48 9.91 12.00
CA VAL A 337 34.87 9.52 12.22
C VAL A 337 35.31 9.01 10.86
N PRO A 338 36.25 9.72 10.17
CA PRO A 338 36.66 9.30 8.84
C PRO A 338 37.06 7.84 8.89
N GLU A 339 36.50 7.04 7.99
CA GLU A 339 36.83 5.61 7.93
C GLU A 339 38.35 5.48 7.77
N PRO A 340 38.97 4.41 8.29
CA PRO A 340 40.42 4.22 8.22
C PRO A 340 40.97 4.39 6.79
N GLU A 341 40.19 4.11 5.78
CA GLU A 341 40.49 4.30 4.36
C GLU A 341 40.54 5.77 3.95
N GLU A 342 39.71 6.63 4.51
CA GLU A 342 39.75 8.08 4.24
C GLU A 342 41.01 8.75 4.84
N TRP A 343 41.44 8.30 6.00
CA TRP A 343 42.71 8.72 6.58
C TRP A 343 43.90 8.35 5.70
N LEU A 344 43.83 7.18 5.10
CA LEU A 344 44.88 6.68 4.18
C LEU A 344 44.91 7.49 2.88
N LEU A 345 43.73 7.84 2.34
CA LEU A 345 43.61 8.72 1.18
C LEU A 345 44.10 10.14 1.46
N MET A 346 43.78 10.72 2.62
CA MET A 346 44.29 12.01 3.04
C MET A 346 45.81 11.99 3.20
N ALA A 347 46.37 10.96 3.83
CA ALA A 347 47.80 10.82 3.97
C ALA A 347 48.49 10.70 2.58
N LEU A 348 47.92 9.95 1.66
CA LEU A 348 48.39 9.85 0.30
C LEU A 348 48.36 11.17 -0.45
N ALA A 349 47.28 11.94 -0.31
CA ALA A 349 47.12 13.26 -0.91
C ALA A 349 48.18 14.24 -0.38
N VAL A 350 48.47 14.25 0.94
CA VAL A 350 49.52 15.08 1.55
C VAL A 350 50.90 14.69 1.03
N VAL A 351 51.20 13.40 0.94
CA VAL A 351 52.47 12.90 0.39
C VAL A 351 52.63 13.31 -1.08
N MET A 352 51.59 13.17 -1.88
CA MET A 352 51.61 13.58 -3.29
C MET A 352 51.80 15.07 -3.44
N LEU A 353 51.13 15.87 -2.61
CA LEU A 353 51.29 17.36 -2.60
C LEU A 353 52.72 17.76 -2.21
N ALA A 354 53.26 17.14 -1.18
CA ALA A 354 54.65 17.39 -0.74
C ALA A 354 55.69 16.98 -1.84
N TRP A 355 55.45 15.85 -2.51
CA TRP A 355 56.27 15.43 -3.63
C TRP A 355 56.17 16.39 -4.82
N TYR A 356 54.98 16.82 -5.17
CA TYR A 356 54.69 17.75 -6.25
C TYR A 356 55.39 19.12 -5.99
N THR A 357 55.23 19.67 -4.78
CA THR A 357 55.82 20.96 -4.40
C THR A 357 57.37 20.85 -4.39
N ARG A 358 57.92 19.72 -3.93
CA ARG A 358 59.37 19.49 -3.93
C ARG A 358 59.94 19.32 -5.35
N LYS A 359 59.19 18.71 -6.27
CA LYS A 359 59.58 18.57 -7.65
C LYS A 359 59.55 19.89 -8.41
N HIS A 360 58.45 20.66 -8.28
CA HIS A 360 58.28 21.94 -8.99
C HIS A 360 58.95 23.11 -8.29
N GLY A 361 59.16 23.06 -6.99
CA GLY A 361 59.93 24.04 -6.28
C GLY A 361 61.41 24.08 -6.65
N ARG A 362 61.97 22.91 -7.05
CA ARG A 362 63.35 22.84 -7.59
C ARG A 362 63.48 23.50 -8.96
N ASP A 363 62.43 23.35 -9.83
CA ASP A 363 62.44 23.97 -11.16
C ASP A 363 62.26 25.46 -11.10
N ALA A 364 61.53 26.00 -10.13
CA ALA A 364 61.37 27.44 -9.89
C ALA A 364 62.68 28.09 -9.39
N GLY A 365 63.45 27.37 -8.59
CA GLY A 365 64.78 27.83 -8.12
C GLY A 365 65.83 27.96 -9.26
N LEU A 366 65.86 27.04 -10.17
CA LEU A 366 66.77 27.04 -11.32
C LEU A 366 66.41 28.12 -12.36
N ARG A 367 65.17 28.51 -12.54
CA ARG A 367 64.76 29.57 -13.46
C ARG A 367 65.10 30.98 -12.93
N LYS A 368 65.29 31.18 -11.62
CA LYS A 368 65.72 32.47 -11.03
C LYS A 368 67.21 32.71 -11.22
N ILE A 369 68.02 31.70 -11.36
CA ILE A 369 69.48 31.85 -11.56
C ILE A 369 69.84 32.21 -13.03
N TRP A 370 68.95 31.91 -13.97
CA TRP A 370 69.18 32.17 -15.42
C TRP A 370 68.62 33.50 -15.94
N ARG A 371 67.99 34.32 -15.10
CA ARG A 371 67.50 35.66 -15.49
C ARG A 371 68.26 36.82 -14.86
N GLY A 372 69.45 36.59 -14.33
CA GLY A 372 70.30 37.57 -13.66
C GLY A 372 71.71 37.63 -14.24
N THR A 373 71.82 37.58 -15.59
CA THR A 373 73.05 38.03 -16.30
C THR A 373 72.62 38.78 -17.56
#